data_ba64610e5fa8b63f6aa6f35e6c7bf1b0
#
_entry.id   ba64610e5fa8b63f6aa6f35e6c7bf1b0
#
_cell.length_a   1.000
_cell.length_b   1.000
_cell.length_c   1.000
_cell.angle_alpha   90.00
_cell.angle_beta   90.00
_cell.angle_gamma   90.00
#
_symmetry.space_group_name_H-M   'P 1'
#
loop_
_entity.id
_entity.type
_entity.pdbx_description
1 polymer ?
#
loop_
_entity_poly.entity_id
_entity_poly.type
_entity_poly.pdbx_seq_one_letter_code
_entity_poly.pdbx_strand_id
1 'polypeptide(L)'
;MTEHQREKFAGSYLELFVASAAMFLLFAIMITWLIFKSPYGLFEDDERLKTINFIFIVHFSLGPMIAVLAGIAFDTFPLVYNIPSFERTTMRHFLQLNILGQLFILVGVFSTNWDLLIELSGIGIILLSLSLLSLASPAIDVF
;
A
#
# COMPACT_ATOMS: atom_id res chain seq x y z
N MET A 1 -2.51 -2.12 -30.26
CA MET A 1 -3.29 -2.50 -29.08
C MET A 1 -4.76 -2.38 -29.44
N THR A 2 -5.50 -3.49 -29.44
CA THR A 2 -6.92 -3.51 -29.81
C THR A 2 -7.76 -2.85 -28.69
N GLU A 3 -8.91 -2.26 -29.06
CA GLU A 3 -9.85 -1.64 -28.10
C GLU A 3 -10.22 -2.60 -26.95
N HIS A 4 -10.38 -3.88 -27.28
CA HIS A 4 -10.65 -4.95 -26.31
C HIS A 4 -9.51 -5.23 -25.30
N GLN A 5 -8.28 -4.91 -25.64
CA GLN A 5 -7.14 -4.96 -24.70
C GLN A 5 -7.15 -3.74 -23.77
N ARG A 6 -7.54 -2.56 -24.25
CA ARG A 6 -7.70 -1.36 -23.43
C ARG A 6 -8.76 -1.52 -22.35
N GLU A 7 -9.92 -2.09 -22.67
CA GLU A 7 -10.99 -2.32 -21.70
C GLU A 7 -10.60 -3.31 -20.59
N LYS A 8 -9.85 -4.37 -20.92
CA LYS A 8 -9.35 -5.33 -19.92
C LYS A 8 -8.33 -4.72 -18.97
N PHE A 9 -7.55 -3.73 -19.43
CA PHE A 9 -6.55 -3.05 -18.60
C PHE A 9 -7.19 -2.00 -17.69
N ALA A 10 -8.14 -1.22 -18.17
CA ALA A 10 -8.83 -0.21 -17.36
C ALA A 10 -9.45 -0.78 -16.09
N GLY A 11 -10.04 -2.00 -16.15
CA GLY A 11 -10.59 -2.66 -14.97
C GLY A 11 -9.56 -3.04 -13.90
N SER A 12 -8.34 -3.39 -14.30
CA SER A 12 -7.29 -3.79 -13.35
C SER A 12 -6.74 -2.60 -12.55
N TYR A 13 -6.62 -1.44 -13.17
CA TYR A 13 -6.15 -0.21 -12.50
C TYR A 13 -7.19 0.33 -11.52
N LEU A 14 -8.46 0.28 -11.91
CA LEU A 14 -9.54 0.69 -11.03
C LEU A 14 -9.58 -0.16 -9.74
N GLU A 15 -9.40 -1.48 -9.85
CA GLU A 15 -9.30 -2.38 -8.68
C GLU A 15 -8.16 -1.97 -7.75
N LEU A 16 -7.01 -1.59 -8.29
CA LEU A 16 -5.83 -1.14 -7.55
C LEU A 16 -6.12 0.18 -6.79
N PHE A 17 -6.71 1.14 -7.49
CA PHE A 17 -7.11 2.43 -6.90
C PHE A 17 -8.15 2.25 -5.79
N VAL A 18 -9.18 1.47 -6.04
CA VAL A 18 -10.26 1.24 -5.08
C VAL A 18 -9.74 0.51 -3.84
N ALA A 19 -8.92 -0.53 -4.02
CA ALA A 19 -8.33 -1.26 -2.89
C ALA A 19 -7.43 -0.36 -2.04
N SER A 20 -6.55 0.43 -2.66
CA SER A 20 -5.70 1.38 -1.95
C SER A 20 -6.50 2.46 -1.22
N ALA A 21 -7.50 3.03 -1.88
CA ALA A 21 -8.36 4.05 -1.28
C ALA A 21 -9.15 3.49 -0.09
N ALA A 22 -9.67 2.27 -0.20
CA ALA A 22 -10.38 1.59 0.88
C ALA A 22 -9.45 1.34 2.08
N MET A 23 -8.23 0.86 1.85
CA MET A 23 -7.24 0.64 2.91
C MET A 23 -6.81 1.94 3.57
N PHE A 24 -6.61 3.00 2.80
CA PHE A 24 -6.31 4.33 3.34
C PHE A 24 -7.45 4.86 4.20
N LEU A 25 -8.70 4.71 3.75
CA LEU A 25 -9.88 5.12 4.50
C LEU A 25 -10.00 4.36 5.83
N LEU A 26 -9.81 3.04 5.80
CA LEU A 26 -9.81 2.21 7.01
C LEU A 26 -8.73 2.67 7.99
N PHE A 27 -7.53 2.97 7.51
CA PHE A 27 -6.45 3.46 8.33
C PHE A 27 -6.75 4.84 8.92
N ALA A 28 -7.32 5.76 8.15
CA ALA A 28 -7.73 7.07 8.62
C ALA A 28 -8.82 6.99 9.71
N ILE A 29 -9.82 6.11 9.52
CA ILE A 29 -10.86 5.84 10.52
C ILE A 29 -10.24 5.31 11.81
N MET A 30 -9.29 4.40 11.70
CA MET A 30 -8.61 3.81 12.84
C MET A 30 -7.77 4.84 13.62
N ILE A 31 -6.98 5.66 12.94
CA ILE A 31 -6.21 6.73 13.58
C ILE A 31 -7.14 7.70 14.28
N THR A 32 -8.24 8.07 13.64
CA THR A 32 -9.26 8.93 14.24
C THR A 32 -9.82 8.30 15.51
N TRP A 33 -10.16 7.02 15.45
CA TRP A 33 -10.67 6.28 16.62
C TRP A 33 -9.64 6.22 17.76
N LEU A 34 -8.35 5.99 17.45
CA LEU A 34 -7.27 6.01 18.42
C LEU A 34 -7.12 7.40 19.08
N ILE A 35 -7.20 8.47 18.30
CA ILE A 35 -7.14 9.84 18.80
C ILE A 35 -8.31 10.13 19.73
N PHE A 36 -9.52 9.72 19.38
CA PHE A 36 -10.71 9.89 20.25
C PHE A 36 -10.65 9.08 21.52
N LYS A 37 -10.00 7.92 21.52
CA LYS A 37 -9.77 7.10 22.72
C LYS A 37 -8.58 7.57 23.56
N SER A 38 -7.77 8.46 23.05
CA SER A 38 -6.60 9.03 23.71
C SER A 38 -6.84 9.62 25.10
N PRO A 39 -8.01 10.31 25.37
CA PRO A 39 -8.27 10.83 26.72
C PRO A 39 -8.25 9.76 27.82
N TYR A 40 -8.29 8.49 27.46
CA TYR A 40 -8.35 7.34 28.38
C TYR A 40 -7.05 6.53 28.50
N GLY A 41 -5.89 7.11 28.19
CA GLY A 41 -4.58 6.54 28.54
C GLY A 41 -3.85 5.77 27.43
N LEU A 42 -4.36 5.68 26.20
CA LEU A 42 -3.64 5.03 25.10
C LEU A 42 -2.41 5.82 24.61
N PHE A 43 -2.32 7.12 24.89
CA PHE A 43 -1.27 8.01 24.46
C PHE A 43 -0.56 8.73 25.63
N GLU A 44 -0.58 8.16 26.82
CA GLU A 44 0.25 8.67 27.94
C GLU A 44 1.76 8.54 27.64
N ASP A 45 2.11 7.69 26.66
CA ASP A 45 3.48 7.49 26.24
C ASP A 45 3.78 8.25 24.95
N ASP A 46 4.53 9.33 25.06
CA ASP A 46 4.96 10.18 23.94
C ASP A 46 5.73 9.39 22.87
N GLU A 47 6.46 8.34 23.27
CA GLU A 47 7.21 7.48 22.34
C GLU A 47 6.25 6.64 21.46
N ARG A 48 5.17 6.16 22.03
CA ARG A 48 4.18 5.39 21.28
C ARG A 48 3.50 6.25 20.21
N LEU A 49 3.13 7.47 20.53
CA LEU A 49 2.56 8.41 19.58
C LEU A 49 3.53 8.73 18.43
N LYS A 50 4.79 8.98 18.76
CA LYS A 50 5.85 9.19 17.74
C LYS A 50 6.00 8.00 16.82
N THR A 51 6.01 6.79 17.37
CA THR A 51 6.11 5.53 16.60
C THR A 51 4.92 5.34 15.69
N ILE A 52 3.70 5.54 16.20
CA ILE A 52 2.48 5.44 15.38
C ILE A 52 2.47 6.48 14.25
N ASN A 53 2.89 7.70 14.51
CA ASN A 53 3.00 8.74 13.48
C ASN A 53 4.03 8.38 12.41
N PHE A 54 5.17 7.82 12.79
CA PHE A 54 6.18 7.34 11.85
C PHE A 54 5.62 6.19 10.99
N ILE A 55 5.00 5.20 11.61
CA ILE A 55 4.35 4.09 10.91
C ILE A 55 3.28 4.61 9.95
N PHE A 56 2.50 5.63 10.33
CA PHE A 56 1.49 6.24 9.48
C PHE A 56 2.12 6.87 8.23
N ILE A 57 3.21 7.63 8.37
CA ILE A 57 3.91 8.25 7.24
C ILE A 57 4.45 7.18 6.28
N VAL A 58 5.08 6.14 6.82
CA VAL A 58 5.61 5.02 6.02
C VAL A 58 4.48 4.26 5.33
N HIS A 59 3.40 3.97 6.04
CA HIS A 59 2.23 3.32 5.47
C HIS A 59 1.62 4.13 4.32
N PHE A 60 1.42 5.42 4.51
CA PHE A 60 0.86 6.29 3.48
C PHE A 60 1.75 6.34 2.23
N SER A 61 3.07 6.48 2.43
CA SER A 61 4.03 6.58 1.34
C SER A 61 4.17 5.28 0.55
N LEU A 62 4.35 4.15 1.23
CA LEU A 62 4.62 2.86 0.59
C LEU A 62 3.36 2.08 0.22
N GLY A 63 2.26 2.32 0.86
CA GLY A 63 0.97 1.67 0.60
C GLY A 63 0.17 2.43 -0.48
N PRO A 64 -0.76 3.29 -0.09
CA PRO A 64 -1.69 3.93 -1.02
C PRO A 64 -1.03 4.80 -2.07
N MET A 65 -0.03 5.60 -1.69
CA MET A 65 0.63 6.51 -2.64
C MET A 65 1.35 5.74 -3.74
N ILE A 66 2.12 4.72 -3.38
CA ILE A 66 2.82 3.88 -4.38
C ILE A 66 1.83 3.09 -5.23
N ALA A 67 0.73 2.60 -4.66
CA ALA A 67 -0.29 1.91 -5.44
C ALA A 67 -0.92 2.83 -6.49
N VAL A 68 -1.21 4.08 -6.16
CA VAL A 68 -1.72 5.08 -7.12
C VAL A 68 -0.68 5.37 -8.21
N LEU A 69 0.57 5.62 -7.83
CA LEU A 69 1.65 5.88 -8.77
C LEU A 69 1.91 4.67 -9.69
N ALA A 70 1.89 3.47 -9.15
CA ALA A 70 2.00 2.24 -9.93
C ALA A 70 0.84 2.10 -10.93
N GLY A 71 -0.40 2.35 -10.51
CA GLY A 71 -1.56 2.33 -11.40
C GLY A 71 -1.40 3.30 -12.57
N ILE A 72 -0.98 4.54 -12.30
CA ILE A 72 -0.70 5.54 -13.34
C ILE A 72 0.45 5.10 -14.25
N ALA A 73 1.53 4.58 -13.69
CA ALA A 73 2.69 4.14 -14.46
C ALA A 73 2.35 2.96 -15.38
N PHE A 74 1.61 1.98 -14.88
CA PHE A 74 1.17 0.82 -15.67
C PHE A 74 0.25 1.20 -16.84
N ASP A 75 -0.53 2.27 -16.69
CA ASP A 75 -1.41 2.78 -17.75
C ASP A 75 -0.66 3.64 -18.77
N THR A 76 0.21 4.53 -18.29
CA THR A 76 0.86 5.54 -19.12
C THR A 76 2.13 5.05 -19.82
N PHE A 77 2.97 4.24 -19.16
CA PHE A 77 4.25 3.82 -19.74
C PHE A 77 4.13 3.03 -21.03
N PRO A 78 3.22 2.03 -21.14
CA PRO A 78 3.03 1.32 -22.40
C PRO A 78 2.65 2.25 -23.57
N LEU A 79 1.86 3.28 -23.27
CA LEU A 79 1.41 4.24 -24.29
C LEU A 79 2.51 5.22 -24.70
N VAL A 80 3.26 5.76 -23.73
CA VAL A 80 4.29 6.77 -23.99
C VAL A 80 5.53 6.18 -24.65
N TYR A 81 5.94 4.99 -24.21
CA TYR A 81 7.16 4.34 -24.69
C TYR A 81 6.92 3.30 -25.79
N ASN A 82 5.68 3.11 -26.20
CA ASN A 82 5.26 2.11 -27.19
C ASN A 82 5.79 0.69 -26.86
N ILE A 83 5.78 0.34 -25.58
CA ILE A 83 6.20 -0.96 -25.08
C ILE A 83 4.98 -1.87 -24.85
N PRO A 84 5.16 -3.20 -24.81
CA PRO A 84 4.09 -4.11 -24.45
C PRO A 84 3.52 -3.78 -23.05
N SER A 85 2.23 -3.97 -22.89
CA SER A 85 1.58 -3.81 -21.60
C SER A 85 2.13 -4.80 -20.57
N PHE A 86 2.29 -4.35 -19.33
CA PHE A 86 2.77 -5.18 -18.24
C PHE A 86 1.87 -6.39 -17.99
N GLU A 87 2.46 -7.49 -17.56
CA GLU A 87 1.72 -8.71 -17.27
C GLU A 87 0.76 -8.54 -16.09
N ARG A 88 -0.46 -9.05 -16.24
CA ARG A 88 -1.48 -9.03 -15.20
C ARG A 88 -1.04 -9.75 -13.91
N THR A 89 -0.16 -10.74 -14.03
CA THR A 89 0.46 -11.47 -12.92
C THR A 89 1.29 -10.57 -12.03
N THR A 90 2.11 -9.70 -12.61
CA THR A 90 2.94 -8.73 -11.88
C THR A 90 2.08 -7.77 -11.07
N MET A 91 1.02 -7.27 -11.68
CA MET A 91 0.09 -6.37 -10.97
C MET A 91 -0.62 -7.05 -9.81
N ARG A 92 -1.01 -8.32 -9.97
CA ARG A 92 -1.62 -9.09 -8.89
C ARG A 92 -0.66 -9.31 -7.74
N HIS A 93 0.58 -9.69 -8.02
CA HIS A 93 1.59 -9.87 -6.98
C HIS A 93 1.86 -8.57 -6.22
N PHE A 94 2.03 -7.46 -6.95
CA PHE A 94 2.15 -6.14 -6.32
C PHE A 94 0.97 -5.84 -5.41
N LEU A 95 -0.26 -5.99 -5.92
CA LEU A 95 -1.48 -5.67 -5.17
C LEU A 95 -1.62 -6.55 -3.93
N GLN A 96 -1.37 -7.85 -4.05
CA GLN A 96 -1.45 -8.78 -2.92
C GLN A 96 -0.46 -8.43 -1.82
N LEU A 97 0.82 -8.19 -2.17
CA LEU A 97 1.86 -7.81 -1.22
C LEU A 97 1.56 -6.45 -0.58
N ASN A 98 1.08 -5.49 -1.37
CA ASN A 98 0.75 -4.15 -0.89
C ASN A 98 -0.43 -4.20 0.10
N ILE A 99 -1.52 -4.86 -0.25
CA ILE A 99 -2.69 -5.00 0.64
C ILE A 99 -2.32 -5.78 1.90
N LEU A 100 -1.59 -6.89 1.76
CA LEU A 100 -1.18 -7.69 2.91
C LEU A 100 -0.28 -6.89 3.86
N GLY A 101 0.68 -6.13 3.32
CA GLY A 101 1.53 -5.25 4.10
C GLY A 101 0.74 -4.19 4.87
N GLN A 102 -0.22 -3.55 4.21
CA GLN A 102 -1.12 -2.58 4.86
C GLN A 102 -1.94 -3.23 5.98
N LEU A 103 -2.47 -4.44 5.77
CA LEU A 103 -3.23 -5.17 6.81
C LEU A 103 -2.37 -5.48 8.02
N PHE A 104 -1.11 -5.92 7.84
CA PHE A 104 -0.20 -6.17 8.95
C PHE A 104 0.08 -4.91 9.78
N ILE A 105 0.30 -3.77 9.11
CA ILE A 105 0.47 -2.47 9.79
C ILE A 105 -0.80 -2.11 10.57
N LEU A 106 -1.97 -2.26 9.96
CA LEU A 106 -3.24 -1.99 10.63
C LEU A 106 -3.39 -2.82 11.90
N VAL A 107 -3.21 -4.14 11.82
CA VAL A 107 -3.32 -5.03 12.98
C VAL A 107 -2.29 -4.67 14.05
N GLY A 108 -1.06 -4.33 13.66
CA GLY A 108 -0.01 -3.88 14.57
C GLY A 108 -0.40 -2.62 15.33
N VAL A 109 -0.89 -1.61 14.64
CA VAL A 109 -1.31 -0.33 15.26
C VAL A 109 -2.53 -0.52 16.18
N PHE A 110 -3.45 -1.43 15.85
CA PHE A 110 -4.57 -1.78 16.73
C PHE A 110 -4.14 -2.55 17.97
N SER A 111 -2.99 -3.18 17.96
CA SER A 111 -2.49 -3.92 19.13
C SER A 111 -2.21 -2.96 20.29
N THR A 112 -2.69 -3.32 21.48
CA THR A 112 -2.31 -2.62 22.72
C THR A 112 -0.92 -3.02 23.20
N ASN A 113 -0.39 -4.14 22.69
CA ASN A 113 0.92 -4.64 23.05
C ASN A 113 2.01 -3.96 22.17
N TRP A 114 3.04 -3.41 22.84
CA TRP A 114 4.14 -2.72 22.19
C TRP A 114 4.96 -3.62 21.25
N ASP A 115 5.27 -4.83 21.68
CA ASP A 115 6.05 -5.79 20.88
C ASP A 115 5.31 -6.18 19.61
N LEU A 116 4.01 -6.47 19.72
CA LEU A 116 3.16 -6.77 18.56
C LEU A 116 3.03 -5.57 17.61
N LEU A 117 2.97 -4.35 18.12
CA LEU A 117 2.97 -3.15 17.28
C LEU A 117 4.22 -3.09 16.40
N ILE A 118 5.39 -3.29 17.01
CA ILE A 118 6.67 -3.21 16.30
C ILE A 118 6.83 -4.39 15.32
N GLU A 119 6.55 -5.61 15.76
CA GLU A 119 6.73 -6.82 14.94
C GLU A 119 5.80 -6.81 13.72
N LEU A 120 4.51 -6.60 13.93
CA LEU A 120 3.53 -6.63 12.84
C LEU A 120 3.70 -5.46 11.88
N SER A 121 3.99 -4.26 12.40
CA SER A 121 4.27 -3.11 11.54
C SER A 121 5.57 -3.30 10.76
N GLY A 122 6.60 -3.90 11.37
CA GLY A 122 7.85 -4.26 10.69
C GLY A 122 7.62 -5.24 9.55
N ILE A 123 6.86 -6.31 9.78
CA ILE A 123 6.47 -7.27 8.73
C ILE A 123 5.71 -6.54 7.62
N GLY A 124 4.77 -5.69 7.99
CA GLY A 124 3.98 -4.92 7.02
C GLY A 124 4.86 -4.02 6.13
N ILE A 125 5.84 -3.31 6.71
CA ILE A 125 6.79 -2.47 5.97
C ILE A 125 7.65 -3.32 5.02
N ILE A 126 8.12 -4.49 5.46
CA ILE A 126 8.86 -5.43 4.61
C ILE A 126 8.01 -5.86 3.41
N LEU A 127 6.75 -6.23 3.63
CA LEU A 127 5.84 -6.63 2.56
C LEU A 127 5.57 -5.49 1.57
N LEU A 128 5.39 -4.25 2.07
CA LEU A 128 5.27 -3.06 1.21
C LEU A 128 6.53 -2.83 0.39
N SER A 129 7.71 -3.01 0.98
CA SER A 129 8.99 -2.90 0.27
C SER A 129 9.14 -3.98 -0.80
N LEU A 130 8.75 -5.22 -0.51
CA LEU A 130 8.72 -6.31 -1.49
C LEU A 130 7.71 -6.04 -2.62
N SER A 131 6.59 -5.39 -2.34
CA SER A 131 5.66 -4.97 -3.38
C SER A 131 6.31 -4.02 -4.37
N LEU A 132 7.13 -3.07 -3.89
CA LEU A 132 7.92 -2.18 -4.76
C LEU A 132 8.92 -2.93 -5.62
N LEU A 133 9.63 -3.91 -5.04
CA LEU A 133 10.57 -4.73 -5.80
C LEU A 133 9.88 -5.54 -6.90
N SER A 134 8.64 -5.97 -6.68
CA SER A 134 7.86 -6.66 -7.70
C SER A 134 7.52 -5.76 -8.90
N LEU A 135 7.49 -4.43 -8.72
CA LEU A 135 7.32 -3.47 -9.82
C LEU A 135 8.62 -3.22 -10.59
N ALA A 136 9.76 -3.35 -9.93
CA ALA A 136 11.05 -3.12 -10.56
C ALA A 136 11.44 -4.23 -11.55
N SER A 137 11.01 -5.47 -11.31
CA SER A 137 11.35 -6.62 -12.15
C SER A 137 10.99 -6.42 -13.63
N PRO A 138 9.76 -6.09 -14.02
CA PRO A 138 9.42 -5.88 -15.42
C PRO A 138 10.07 -4.62 -16.02
N ALA A 139 10.45 -3.63 -15.19
CA ALA A 139 11.16 -2.45 -15.69
C ALA A 139 12.61 -2.78 -16.08
N ILE A 140 13.24 -3.75 -15.42
CA ILE A 140 14.60 -4.19 -15.75
C ILE A 140 14.62 -4.96 -17.07
N ASP A 141 13.59 -5.73 -17.38
CA ASP A 141 13.49 -6.50 -18.61
C ASP A 141 13.25 -5.62 -19.87
N VAL A 142 12.85 -4.36 -19.68
CA VAL A 142 12.56 -3.39 -20.76
C VAL A 142 13.76 -2.50 -21.09
N PHE A 143 14.69 -2.32 -20.16
CA PHE A 143 15.91 -1.51 -20.31
C PHE A 143 17.17 -2.37 -20.40
#